data_cc8f8dc9ad6366e1b17319ac46a92199
#
_entry.id   cc8f8dc9ad6366e1b17319ac46a92199
#
_cell.length_a   1.000
_cell.length_b   1.000
_cell.length_c   1.000
_cell.angle_alpha   90.00
_cell.angle_beta   90.00
_cell.angle_gamma   90.00
#
_symmetry.space_group_name_H-M   'P 1'
#
loop_
_entity.id
_entity.type
_entity.pdbx_description
1 polymer ?
#
loop_
_entity_poly.entity_id
_entity_poly.type
_entity_poly.pdbx_seq_one_letter_code
_entity_poly.pdbx_strand_id
1 'polypeptide(L)'
;KNGYIAGYRVAGKTGTSEKIAEWVAQGKQGEKKYIASYCGYAPADDPQVAMLVFFDEPLPQGGQVFGSAIAGPPFAKAMSEILPYLGVEAKYTEEELAKLDTSTPDVLGKNVQEAQNTLQSAELDVKVYGQGETVLSQVPEPGKSIPKSGCVVLFTDEESTSQTVTVPNLVGLTLSQAN
;
A
#
# COMPACT_ATOMS: atom_id res chain seq x y z
N LYS A 1 -4.96 -4.63 -14.04
CA LYS A 1 -5.53 -4.42 -12.69
C LYS A 1 -4.78 -5.21 -11.62
N ASN A 2 -4.58 -6.52 -11.79
CA ASN A 2 -4.07 -7.41 -10.72
C ASN A 2 -2.54 -7.41 -10.53
N GLY A 3 -1.79 -6.76 -11.42
CA GLY A 3 -0.34 -6.53 -11.29
C GLY A 3 0.00 -5.06 -11.11
N TYR A 4 -0.98 -4.22 -10.75
CA TYR A 4 -0.78 -2.80 -10.52
C TYR A 4 -0.13 -2.54 -9.16
N ILE A 5 0.82 -1.61 -9.14
CA ILE A 5 1.53 -1.16 -7.94
C ILE A 5 1.52 0.37 -7.96
N ALA A 6 0.97 0.99 -6.93
CA ALA A 6 0.94 2.45 -6.83
C ALA A 6 2.37 3.03 -6.82
N GLY A 7 2.57 4.12 -7.55
CA GLY A 7 3.86 4.78 -7.69
C GLY A 7 4.84 4.08 -8.62
N TYR A 8 4.53 2.89 -9.16
CA TYR A 8 5.42 2.18 -10.08
C TYR A 8 4.70 1.81 -11.38
N ARG A 9 5.31 2.17 -12.49
CA ARG A 9 4.84 1.73 -13.81
C ARG A 9 5.31 0.30 -14.04
N VAL A 10 4.37 -0.62 -14.15
CA VAL A 10 4.63 -2.05 -14.36
C VAL A 10 4.27 -2.43 -15.78
N ALA A 11 5.19 -3.08 -16.48
CA ALA A 11 4.90 -3.81 -17.70
C ALA A 11 4.88 -5.30 -17.41
N GLY A 12 3.86 -6.01 -17.89
CA GLY A 12 3.75 -7.43 -17.61
C GLY A 12 2.78 -8.17 -18.52
N LYS A 13 2.89 -9.47 -18.52
CA LYS A 13 2.08 -10.40 -19.30
C LYS A 13 1.64 -11.58 -18.44
N THR A 14 0.37 -11.88 -18.52
CA THR A 14 -0.22 -13.09 -17.92
C THR A 14 -0.06 -14.28 -18.85
N GLY A 15 0.08 -15.47 -18.28
CA GLY A 15 -0.01 -16.74 -18.99
C GLY A 15 -0.99 -17.67 -18.27
N THR A 16 -1.70 -18.45 -19.06
CA THR A 16 -2.53 -19.56 -18.59
C THR A 16 -2.33 -20.68 -19.60
N SER A 17 -1.61 -21.73 -19.20
CA SER A 17 -1.27 -22.87 -20.04
C SER A 17 -2.03 -24.11 -19.59
N GLU A 18 -2.66 -24.81 -20.51
CA GLU A 18 -3.25 -26.14 -20.24
C GLU A 18 -2.14 -27.20 -20.25
N LYS A 19 -2.18 -28.13 -19.29
CA LYS A 19 -1.30 -29.32 -19.26
C LYS A 19 -1.83 -30.40 -20.21
N ILE A 20 -1.85 -30.09 -21.50
CA ILE A 20 -2.47 -30.92 -22.53
C ILE A 20 -1.84 -32.31 -22.62
N ALA A 21 -0.51 -32.42 -22.49
CA ALA A 21 0.19 -33.71 -22.58
C ALA A 21 -0.26 -34.69 -21.49
N GLU A 22 -0.42 -34.22 -20.27
CA GLU A 22 -0.92 -35.05 -19.15
C GLU A 22 -2.38 -35.46 -19.39
N TRP A 23 -3.23 -34.54 -19.82
CA TRP A 23 -4.63 -34.83 -20.10
C TRP A 23 -4.81 -35.85 -21.25
N VAL A 24 -3.99 -35.73 -22.32
CA VAL A 24 -3.97 -36.72 -23.41
C VAL A 24 -3.47 -38.09 -22.95
N ALA A 25 -2.42 -38.12 -22.10
CA ALA A 25 -1.90 -39.36 -21.53
C ALA A 25 -2.94 -40.10 -20.67
N GLN A 26 -3.88 -39.36 -20.06
CA GLN A 26 -5.02 -39.90 -19.30
C GLN A 26 -6.23 -40.24 -20.19
N GLY A 27 -6.05 -40.34 -21.49
CA GLY A 27 -7.12 -40.67 -22.44
C GLY A 27 -8.16 -39.54 -22.59
N LYS A 28 -7.79 -38.29 -22.30
CA LYS A 28 -8.65 -37.11 -22.31
C LYS A 28 -9.82 -37.20 -21.30
N GLN A 29 -9.60 -37.93 -20.22
CA GLN A 29 -10.55 -38.05 -19.12
C GLN A 29 -10.15 -37.16 -17.93
N GLY A 30 -11.12 -36.78 -17.13
CA GLY A 30 -10.91 -35.93 -15.96
C GLY A 30 -10.83 -34.43 -16.26
N GLU A 31 -10.55 -33.65 -15.24
CA GLU A 31 -10.44 -32.20 -15.35
C GLU A 31 -9.11 -31.79 -15.98
N LYS A 32 -9.18 -30.74 -16.82
CA LYS A 32 -7.97 -30.11 -17.36
C LYS A 32 -7.22 -29.38 -16.27
N LYS A 33 -5.91 -29.59 -16.22
CA LYS A 33 -5.00 -28.90 -15.31
C LYS A 33 -4.30 -27.74 -16.01
N TYR A 34 -3.93 -26.74 -15.23
CA TYR A 34 -3.40 -25.48 -15.75
C TYR A 34 -2.14 -25.06 -14.99
N ILE A 35 -1.32 -24.28 -15.69
CA ILE A 35 -0.28 -23.44 -15.09
C ILE A 35 -0.71 -21.99 -15.25
N ALA A 36 -0.88 -21.28 -14.14
CA ALA A 36 -1.20 -19.86 -14.13
C ALA A 36 0.05 -19.05 -13.86
N SER A 37 0.38 -18.06 -14.70
CA SER A 37 1.60 -17.27 -14.54
C SER A 37 1.40 -15.79 -14.79
N TYR A 38 2.30 -14.99 -14.20
CA TYR A 38 2.48 -13.58 -14.47
C TYR A 38 3.99 -13.28 -14.54
N CYS A 39 4.42 -12.74 -15.67
CA CYS A 39 5.77 -12.23 -15.85
C CYS A 39 5.71 -10.72 -16.03
N GLY A 40 6.57 -9.99 -15.35
CA GLY A 40 6.60 -8.54 -15.48
C GLY A 40 7.90 -7.94 -15.00
N TYR A 41 8.05 -6.64 -15.26
CA TYR A 41 9.18 -5.85 -14.81
C TYR A 41 8.72 -4.46 -14.40
N ALA A 42 9.50 -3.83 -13.53
CA ALA A 42 9.27 -2.48 -13.05
C ALA A 42 10.61 -1.79 -12.68
N PRO A 43 10.66 -0.43 -12.77
CA PRO A 43 9.73 0.43 -13.51
C PRO A 43 9.73 0.11 -15.01
N ALA A 44 8.62 0.36 -15.73
CA ALA A 44 8.52 0.01 -17.14
C ALA A 44 9.36 0.92 -18.05
N ASP A 45 9.65 2.14 -17.59
CA ASP A 45 10.46 3.16 -18.28
C ASP A 45 11.96 3.06 -17.95
N ASP A 46 12.31 2.43 -16.81
CA ASP A 46 13.71 2.17 -16.42
C ASP A 46 13.77 0.83 -15.63
N PRO A 47 13.76 -0.33 -16.30
CA PRO A 47 13.62 -1.62 -15.66
C PRO A 47 14.74 -1.94 -14.68
N GLN A 48 14.41 -2.12 -13.42
CA GLN A 48 15.34 -2.50 -12.35
C GLN A 48 15.13 -3.94 -11.91
N VAL A 49 13.88 -4.43 -11.94
CA VAL A 49 13.53 -5.78 -11.49
C VAL A 49 12.62 -6.44 -12.51
N ALA A 50 12.93 -7.66 -12.90
CA ALA A 50 12.05 -8.56 -13.62
C ALA A 50 11.70 -9.76 -12.74
N MET A 51 10.42 -10.17 -12.74
CA MET A 51 9.94 -11.28 -11.92
C MET A 51 8.96 -12.13 -12.70
N LEU A 52 9.07 -13.44 -12.52
CA LEU A 52 8.10 -14.44 -12.96
C LEU A 52 7.49 -15.10 -11.71
N VAL A 53 6.17 -15.07 -11.64
CA VAL A 53 5.39 -15.83 -10.66
C VAL A 53 4.54 -16.84 -11.41
N PHE A 54 4.58 -18.08 -11.00
CA PHE A 54 3.73 -19.11 -11.57
C PHE A 54 3.24 -20.09 -10.51
N PHE A 55 2.09 -20.67 -10.76
CA PHE A 55 1.46 -21.70 -9.95
C PHE A 55 1.14 -22.88 -10.83
N ASP A 56 1.60 -24.06 -10.44
CA ASP A 56 1.26 -25.33 -11.08
C ASP A 56 0.03 -25.92 -10.42
N GLU A 57 -1.00 -26.18 -11.20
CA GLU A 57 -2.29 -26.71 -10.77
C GLU A 57 -2.94 -25.86 -9.65
N PRO A 58 -3.06 -24.53 -9.82
CA PRO A 58 -3.64 -23.70 -8.77
C PRO A 58 -5.11 -24.01 -8.54
N LEU A 59 -5.55 -23.81 -7.30
CA LEU A 59 -6.97 -23.82 -7.00
C LEU A 59 -7.66 -22.62 -7.67
N PRO A 60 -8.85 -22.82 -8.27
CA PRO A 60 -9.59 -21.73 -8.89
C PRO A 60 -9.88 -20.59 -7.90
N GLN A 61 -9.67 -19.35 -8.31
CA GLN A 61 -10.09 -18.15 -7.60
C GLN A 61 -11.33 -17.58 -8.29
N GLY A 62 -12.46 -17.56 -7.58
CA GLY A 62 -13.74 -17.16 -8.17
C GLY A 62 -14.17 -18.03 -9.36
N GLY A 63 -13.82 -19.33 -9.34
CA GLY A 63 -14.09 -20.25 -10.43
C GLY A 63 -13.16 -20.14 -11.64
N GLN A 64 -12.09 -19.33 -11.56
CA GLN A 64 -11.17 -19.08 -12.67
C GLN A 64 -9.72 -19.42 -12.30
N VAL A 65 -8.96 -19.93 -13.27
CA VAL A 65 -7.53 -20.29 -13.15
C VAL A 65 -6.63 -19.34 -13.97
N PHE A 66 -7.10 -18.13 -14.28
CA PHE A 66 -6.34 -17.18 -15.09
C PHE A 66 -5.11 -16.65 -14.33
N GLY A 67 -3.99 -16.55 -15.05
CA GLY A 67 -2.74 -16.00 -14.51
C GLY A 67 -2.90 -14.60 -13.90
N SER A 68 -3.82 -13.78 -14.44
CA SER A 68 -4.12 -12.46 -13.87
C SER A 68 -4.74 -12.53 -12.48
N ALA A 69 -5.62 -13.50 -12.21
CA ALA A 69 -6.28 -13.65 -10.93
C ALA A 69 -5.43 -14.37 -9.90
N ILE A 70 -4.65 -15.35 -10.34
CA ILE A 70 -3.86 -16.25 -9.47
C ILE A 70 -2.46 -15.67 -9.22
N ALA A 71 -1.71 -15.32 -10.28
CA ALA A 71 -0.30 -14.93 -10.18
C ALA A 71 -0.10 -13.39 -10.12
N GLY A 72 -1.06 -12.60 -10.60
CA GLY A 72 -0.98 -11.14 -10.58
C GLY A 72 -0.90 -10.52 -9.18
N PRO A 73 -1.78 -10.86 -8.23
CA PRO A 73 -1.74 -10.31 -6.88
C PRO A 73 -0.44 -10.64 -6.12
N PRO A 74 0.04 -11.90 -6.08
CA PRO A 74 1.34 -12.21 -5.45
C PRO A 74 2.52 -11.50 -6.12
N PHE A 75 2.52 -11.36 -7.45
CA PHE A 75 3.50 -10.55 -8.17
C PHE A 75 3.49 -9.10 -7.68
N ALA A 76 2.31 -8.46 -7.66
CA ALA A 76 2.19 -7.07 -7.23
C ALA A 76 2.65 -6.88 -5.79
N LYS A 77 2.25 -7.78 -4.89
CA LYS A 77 2.65 -7.73 -3.48
C LYS A 77 4.17 -7.84 -3.32
N ALA A 78 4.80 -8.85 -3.93
CA ALA A 78 6.24 -9.04 -3.84
C ALA A 78 7.01 -7.85 -4.43
N MET A 79 6.61 -7.36 -5.60
CA MET A 79 7.26 -6.21 -6.24
C MET A 79 7.10 -4.93 -5.43
N SER A 80 5.96 -4.71 -4.77
CA SER A 80 5.73 -3.53 -3.92
C SER A 80 6.65 -3.49 -2.69
N GLU A 81 7.19 -4.62 -2.27
CA GLU A 81 8.16 -4.74 -1.18
C GLU A 81 9.62 -4.68 -1.71
N ILE A 82 9.88 -5.31 -2.85
CA ILE A 82 11.23 -5.40 -3.44
C ILE A 82 11.71 -4.05 -3.98
N LEU A 83 10.86 -3.30 -4.69
CA LEU A 83 11.26 -2.05 -5.33
C LEU A 83 11.75 -1.00 -4.32
N PRO A 84 11.03 -0.69 -3.23
CA PRO A 84 11.54 0.21 -2.19
C PRO A 84 12.79 -0.33 -1.49
N TYR A 85 12.86 -1.65 -1.25
CA TYR A 85 14.04 -2.29 -0.64
C TYR A 85 15.32 -2.08 -1.48
N LEU A 86 15.19 -2.09 -2.80
CA LEU A 86 16.29 -1.80 -3.74
C LEU A 86 16.54 -0.30 -3.94
N GLY A 87 15.82 0.57 -3.24
CA GLY A 87 15.96 2.02 -3.37
C GLY A 87 15.36 2.59 -4.65
N VAL A 88 14.48 1.86 -5.33
CA VAL A 88 13.75 2.36 -6.50
C VAL A 88 12.65 3.31 -6.02
N GLU A 89 12.76 4.58 -6.37
CA GLU A 89 11.81 5.61 -5.94
C GLU A 89 10.43 5.44 -6.60
N ALA A 90 9.38 5.53 -5.80
CA ALA A 90 8.02 5.55 -6.29
C ALA A 90 7.68 6.92 -6.92
N LYS A 91 7.07 6.90 -8.11
CA LYS A 91 6.60 8.09 -8.84
C LYS A 91 5.08 8.06 -8.92
N TYR A 92 4.43 8.67 -7.95
CA TYR A 92 2.98 8.71 -7.87
C TYR A 92 2.39 9.73 -8.84
N THR A 93 1.27 9.38 -9.47
CA THR A 93 0.41 10.35 -10.15
C THR A 93 -0.45 11.12 -9.14
N GLU A 94 -1.00 12.27 -9.55
CA GLU A 94 -1.93 13.03 -8.69
C GLU A 94 -3.15 12.20 -8.26
N GLU A 95 -3.66 11.33 -9.17
CA GLU A 95 -4.76 10.43 -8.87
C GLU A 95 -4.39 9.33 -7.87
N GLU A 96 -3.14 8.89 -7.89
CA GLU A 96 -2.63 7.91 -6.92
C GLU A 96 -2.43 8.57 -5.56
N LEU A 97 -1.83 9.76 -5.51
CA LEU A 97 -1.68 10.54 -4.28
C LEU A 97 -3.04 10.80 -3.63
N ALA A 98 -4.04 11.25 -4.41
CA ALA A 98 -5.39 11.49 -3.91
C ALA A 98 -6.07 10.23 -3.31
N LYS A 99 -5.65 9.03 -3.70
CA LYS A 99 -6.16 7.77 -3.12
C LYS A 99 -5.39 7.32 -1.88
N LEU A 100 -4.14 7.75 -1.76
CA LEU A 100 -3.30 7.46 -0.59
C LEU A 100 -3.59 8.40 0.56
N ASP A 101 -4.10 9.59 0.26
CA ASP A 101 -4.42 10.61 1.24
C ASP A 101 -5.85 10.46 1.78
N THR A 102 -6.04 10.92 3.00
CA THR A 102 -7.34 11.12 3.64
C THR A 102 -7.41 12.53 4.21
N SER A 103 -8.62 13.04 4.40
CA SER A 103 -8.81 14.33 5.06
C SER A 103 -8.75 14.15 6.57
N THR A 104 -8.01 15.02 7.25
CA THR A 104 -7.94 15.02 8.72
C THR A 104 -9.29 15.38 9.31
N PRO A 105 -9.95 14.50 10.08
CA PRO A 105 -11.20 14.80 10.75
C PRO A 105 -11.06 15.93 11.78
N ASP A 106 -12.13 16.70 11.98
CA ASP A 106 -12.19 17.68 13.07
C ASP A 106 -12.52 16.97 14.39
N VAL A 107 -11.57 17.03 15.31
CA VAL A 107 -11.69 16.45 16.66
C VAL A 107 -11.48 17.49 17.76
N LEU A 108 -11.46 18.79 17.40
CA LEU A 108 -11.36 19.87 18.39
C LEU A 108 -12.55 19.87 19.34
N GLY A 109 -12.30 20.10 20.61
CA GLY A 109 -13.33 20.12 21.66
C GLY A 109 -13.92 18.75 22.03
N LYS A 110 -13.51 17.66 21.36
CA LYS A 110 -13.94 16.30 21.71
C LYS A 110 -13.15 15.75 22.90
N ASN A 111 -13.75 14.78 23.59
CA ASN A 111 -13.01 13.97 24.54
C ASN A 111 -11.92 13.16 23.81
N VAL A 112 -10.77 12.99 24.45
CA VAL A 112 -9.60 12.30 23.87
C VAL A 112 -9.94 10.92 23.31
N GLN A 113 -10.74 10.13 24.04
CA GLN A 113 -11.12 8.80 23.57
C GLN A 113 -12.01 8.83 22.32
N GLU A 114 -12.94 9.77 22.26
CA GLU A 114 -13.79 9.97 21.08
C GLU A 114 -12.97 10.47 19.88
N ALA A 115 -12.02 11.36 20.12
CA ALA A 115 -11.10 11.86 19.11
C ALA A 115 -10.24 10.71 18.52
N GLN A 116 -9.66 9.88 19.39
CA GLN A 116 -8.88 8.70 18.95
C GLN A 116 -9.71 7.74 18.10
N ASN A 117 -10.93 7.40 18.53
CA ASN A 117 -11.83 6.52 17.76
C ASN A 117 -12.20 7.14 16.39
N THR A 118 -12.42 8.44 16.35
CA THR A 118 -12.73 9.15 15.10
C THR A 118 -11.57 9.08 14.11
N LEU A 119 -10.35 9.36 14.58
CA LEU A 119 -9.14 9.34 13.74
C LEU A 119 -8.76 7.92 13.29
N GLN A 120 -8.86 6.93 14.17
CA GLN A 120 -8.64 5.52 13.83
C GLN A 120 -9.64 5.02 12.78
N SER A 121 -10.91 5.46 12.85
CA SER A 121 -11.92 5.14 11.83
C SER A 121 -11.60 5.77 10.47
N ALA A 122 -10.80 6.83 10.45
CA ALA A 122 -10.27 7.47 9.23
C ALA A 122 -8.93 6.87 8.78
N GLU A 123 -8.51 5.73 9.34
CA GLU A 123 -7.23 5.06 9.07
C GLU A 123 -6.00 5.94 9.40
N LEU A 124 -6.10 6.75 10.47
CA LEU A 124 -5.03 7.63 10.95
C LEU A 124 -4.50 7.18 12.31
N ASP A 125 -3.19 7.31 12.50
CA ASP A 125 -2.55 7.13 13.79
C ASP A 125 -2.71 8.38 14.66
N VAL A 126 -2.64 8.20 15.98
CA VAL A 126 -2.87 9.29 16.95
C VAL A 126 -1.78 9.32 18.00
N LYS A 127 -1.24 10.51 18.26
CA LYS A 127 -0.43 10.81 19.44
C LYS A 127 -1.10 11.88 20.27
N VAL A 128 -1.12 11.72 21.59
CA VAL A 128 -1.72 12.67 22.51
C VAL A 128 -0.62 13.27 23.39
N TYR A 129 -0.59 14.59 23.48
CA TYR A 129 0.27 15.35 24.37
C TYR A 129 -0.58 16.14 25.35
N GLY A 130 -0.16 16.14 26.62
CA GLY A 130 -0.88 16.76 27.72
C GLY A 130 -1.64 15.76 28.59
N GLN A 131 -2.26 16.24 29.66
CA GLN A 131 -2.99 15.45 30.67
C GLN A 131 -4.49 15.80 30.72
N GLY A 132 -4.95 16.67 29.82
CA GLY A 132 -6.36 17.09 29.75
C GLY A 132 -7.25 15.99 29.12
N GLU A 133 -8.54 16.05 29.41
CA GLU A 133 -9.54 15.11 28.86
C GLU A 133 -10.13 15.57 27.52
N THR A 134 -9.87 16.82 27.13
CA THR A 134 -10.46 17.45 25.93
C THR A 134 -9.36 17.89 24.98
N VAL A 135 -9.57 17.70 23.68
CA VAL A 135 -8.64 18.14 22.63
C VAL A 135 -8.75 19.65 22.44
N LEU A 136 -7.69 20.37 22.74
CA LEU A 136 -7.61 21.83 22.56
C LEU A 136 -7.07 22.20 21.16
N SER A 137 -6.14 21.39 20.64
CA SER A 137 -5.52 21.62 19.33
C SER A 137 -5.16 20.32 18.68
N GLN A 138 -5.09 20.29 17.35
CA GLN A 138 -4.66 19.15 16.55
C GLN A 138 -3.74 19.57 15.42
N VAL A 139 -2.80 18.68 15.07
CA VAL A 139 -1.90 18.85 13.93
C VAL A 139 -1.85 17.53 13.15
N PRO A 140 -2.17 17.52 11.83
CA PRO A 140 -2.62 18.64 11.00
C PRO A 140 -3.97 19.22 11.41
N GLU A 141 -4.21 20.47 10.96
CA GLU A 141 -5.52 21.13 11.14
C GLU A 141 -6.67 20.33 10.49
N PRO A 142 -7.90 20.49 10.97
CA PRO A 142 -9.07 19.87 10.35
C PRO A 142 -9.16 20.13 8.84
N GLY A 143 -9.51 19.11 8.07
CA GLY A 143 -9.68 19.19 6.62
C GLY A 143 -8.38 19.19 5.80
N LYS A 144 -7.21 19.19 6.42
CA LYS A 144 -5.95 19.04 5.69
C LYS A 144 -5.78 17.62 5.17
N SER A 145 -5.18 17.47 4.00
CA SER A 145 -4.82 16.17 3.43
C SER A 145 -3.62 15.60 4.17
N ILE A 146 -3.70 14.34 4.53
CA ILE A 146 -2.65 13.58 5.19
C ILE A 146 -2.64 12.16 4.62
N PRO A 147 -1.48 11.53 4.39
CA PRO A 147 -1.43 10.14 3.98
C PRO A 147 -2.16 9.21 4.97
N LYS A 148 -2.83 8.19 4.46
CA LYS A 148 -3.38 7.11 5.29
C LYS A 148 -2.27 6.51 6.16
N SER A 149 -2.60 6.13 7.39
CA SER A 149 -1.64 5.77 8.44
C SER A 149 -0.71 6.91 8.85
N GLY A 150 -0.98 8.15 8.40
CA GLY A 150 -0.31 9.34 8.91
C GLY A 150 -0.73 9.62 10.35
N CYS A 151 0.16 10.25 11.12
CA CYS A 151 -0.07 10.51 12.53
C CYS A 151 -0.69 11.90 12.74
N VAL A 152 -1.82 11.95 13.45
CA VAL A 152 -2.41 13.21 13.95
C VAL A 152 -2.00 13.38 15.41
N VAL A 153 -1.46 14.55 15.72
CA VAL A 153 -1.05 14.92 17.07
C VAL A 153 -2.16 15.73 17.71
N LEU A 154 -2.58 15.34 18.89
CA LEU A 154 -3.58 16.00 19.72
C LEU A 154 -2.92 16.64 20.94
N PHE A 155 -3.30 17.87 21.24
CA PHE A 155 -2.86 18.60 22.43
C PHE A 155 -4.06 18.84 23.33
N THR A 156 -3.90 18.54 24.63
CA THR A 156 -5.00 18.55 25.60
C THR A 156 -4.82 19.60 26.71
N ASP A 157 -3.69 20.31 26.70
CA ASP A 157 -3.43 21.45 27.59
C ASP A 157 -2.61 22.53 26.87
N GLU A 158 -2.61 23.75 27.43
CA GLU A 158 -1.92 24.91 26.83
C GLU A 158 -0.39 24.78 26.88
N GLU A 159 0.14 24.05 27.86
CA GLU A 159 1.59 23.85 28.03
C GLU A 159 2.15 22.99 26.89
N SER A 160 1.43 21.95 26.50
CA SER A 160 1.83 21.08 25.38
C SER A 160 1.68 21.76 24.02
N THR A 161 0.78 22.74 23.84
CA THR A 161 0.66 23.51 22.59
C THR A 161 1.81 24.48 22.36
N SER A 162 2.53 24.88 23.39
CA SER A 162 3.63 25.84 23.32
C SER A 162 4.99 25.21 23.07
N GLN A 163 5.11 23.89 23.05
CA GLN A 163 6.37 23.22 22.78
C GLN A 163 6.77 23.36 21.29
N THR A 164 7.86 24.05 21.07
CA THR A 164 8.48 24.14 19.75
C THR A 164 9.62 23.15 19.61
N VAL A 165 9.62 22.37 18.53
CA VAL A 165 10.75 21.51 18.15
C VAL A 165 11.40 22.05 16.88
N THR A 166 12.72 22.02 16.84
CA THR A 166 13.45 22.35 15.63
C THR A 166 13.31 21.19 14.66
N VAL A 167 12.67 21.44 13.53
CA VAL A 167 12.59 20.45 12.43
C VAL A 167 13.96 20.36 11.78
N PRO A 168 14.63 19.19 11.81
CA PRO A 168 15.91 19.03 11.11
C PRO A 168 15.74 19.18 9.60
N ASN A 169 16.78 19.63 8.93
CA ASN A 169 16.77 19.68 7.47
C ASN A 169 16.93 18.26 6.92
N LEU A 170 15.87 17.73 6.34
CA LEU A 170 15.86 16.39 5.75
C LEU A 170 16.13 16.39 4.24
N VAL A 171 16.32 17.57 3.62
CA VAL A 171 16.56 17.69 2.18
C VAL A 171 17.88 17.01 1.81
N GLY A 172 17.83 16.06 0.90
CA GLY A 172 18.99 15.30 0.42
C GLY A 172 19.35 14.07 1.28
N LEU A 173 18.60 13.79 2.35
CA LEU A 173 18.77 12.56 3.13
C LEU A 173 17.98 11.40 2.48
N THR A 174 18.51 10.19 2.63
CA THR A 174 17.74 8.97 2.32
C THR A 174 16.69 8.73 3.40
N LEU A 175 15.65 7.93 3.11
CA LEU A 175 14.61 7.59 4.09
C LEU A 175 15.19 7.00 5.38
N SER A 176 16.24 6.17 5.27
CA SER A 176 16.94 5.58 6.42
C SER A 176 17.72 6.60 7.25
N GLN A 177 18.13 7.75 6.67
CA GLN A 177 18.82 8.82 7.37
C GLN A 177 17.85 9.84 7.98
N ALA A 178 16.60 9.87 7.45
CA ALA A 178 15.55 10.77 7.91
C ALA A 178 14.73 10.20 9.09
N ASN A 179 14.77 8.88 9.31
CA ASN A 179 14.18 8.17 10.43
C ASN A 179 15.20 8.02 11.57
#